data_9ce5c217672ca2843f77f221f87cd4c3
#
_entry.id   9ce5c217672ca2843f77f221f87cd4c3
#
_cell.length_a   1.000
_cell.length_b   1.000
_cell.length_c   1.000
_cell.angle_alpha   90.00
_cell.angle_beta   90.00
_cell.angle_gamma   90.00
#
_symmetry.space_group_name_H-M   'P 1'
#
loop_
_entity.id
_entity.type
_entity.pdbx_description
1 polymer ?
#
loop_
_entity_poly.entity_id
_entity_poly.type
_entity_poly.pdbx_seq_one_letter_code
_entity_poly.pdbx_strand_id
1 'polypeptide(L)'
;MDSRVFWASLFDQLELKRGERVIHVGAGAGYYSAILAAIVGPAGRVIALEIDNGLARRASENLAAWPQASVVAADGFAYSAGEPADAIVVNAGVTLIAPAWLDSMAENGRLLVPLTNANWQGAFLLIARRGGAYPVRFASWTGIIPCIGGRDAEAEARLADAMARADFTAIQSLRRPPEAPDDTCWLAGEGWWLSTATAEGAEP
;
A
#
# COMPACT_ATOMS: atom_id res chain seq x y z
N MET A 1 4.50 13.62 16.13
CA MET A 1 5.65 13.42 15.22
C MET A 1 5.41 14.25 13.97
N ASP A 2 6.42 14.97 13.46
CA ASP A 2 6.29 15.72 12.18
C ASP A 2 5.93 14.74 11.06
N SER A 3 4.92 15.06 10.27
CA SER A 3 4.45 14.19 9.18
C SER A 3 5.56 13.87 8.16
N ARG A 4 6.52 14.78 7.98
CA ARG A 4 7.68 14.58 7.08
C ARG A 4 8.63 13.50 7.58
N VAL A 5 8.92 13.49 8.89
CA VAL A 5 9.77 12.46 9.53
C VAL A 5 9.07 11.11 9.50
N PHE A 6 7.75 11.10 9.73
CA PHE A 6 6.93 9.90 9.66
C PHE A 6 7.01 9.22 8.28
N TRP A 7 6.74 9.98 7.22
CA TRP A 7 6.79 9.44 5.85
C TRP A 7 8.21 9.08 5.40
N ALA A 8 9.23 9.85 5.82
CA ALA A 8 10.62 9.49 5.53
C ALA A 8 10.98 8.11 6.12
N SER A 9 10.55 7.82 7.36
CA SER A 9 10.75 6.52 7.99
C SER A 9 10.02 5.38 7.27
N LEU A 10 8.82 5.63 6.73
CA LEU A 10 8.09 4.64 5.94
C LEU A 10 8.76 4.38 4.58
N PHE A 11 9.26 5.43 3.91
CA PHE A 11 9.96 5.29 2.64
C PHE A 11 11.33 4.60 2.80
N ASP A 12 12.03 4.83 3.92
CA ASP A 12 13.26 4.12 4.25
C ASP A 12 13.02 2.61 4.36
N GLN A 13 11.91 2.20 5.01
CA GLN A 13 11.52 0.81 5.13
C GLN A 13 11.15 0.14 3.81
N LEU A 14 10.76 0.90 2.78
CA LEU A 14 10.51 0.38 1.44
C LEU A 14 11.79 0.01 0.70
N GLU A 15 12.95 0.52 1.13
CA GLU A 15 14.25 0.28 0.48
C GLU A 15 14.21 0.53 -1.04
N LEU A 16 13.58 1.64 -1.44
CA LEU A 16 13.43 1.99 -2.85
C LEU A 16 14.79 2.20 -3.52
N LYS A 17 14.93 1.69 -4.73
CA LYS A 17 16.16 1.76 -5.52
C LYS A 17 15.98 2.65 -6.74
N ARG A 18 17.10 3.17 -7.25
CA ARG A 18 17.12 3.89 -8.52
C ARG A 18 16.67 2.98 -9.66
N GLY A 19 15.84 3.52 -10.55
CA GLY A 19 15.30 2.77 -11.69
C GLY A 19 13.99 2.04 -11.41
N GLU A 20 13.52 1.99 -10.15
CA GLU A 20 12.29 1.29 -9.78
C GLU A 20 11.03 2.00 -10.29
N ARG A 21 10.01 1.19 -10.53
CA ARG A 21 8.65 1.62 -10.88
C ARG A 21 7.78 1.62 -9.62
N VAL A 22 7.24 2.79 -9.28
CA VAL A 22 6.41 3.00 -8.10
C VAL A 22 5.01 3.42 -8.51
N ILE A 23 3.99 2.80 -7.91
CA ILE A 23 2.60 3.28 -7.94
C ILE A 23 2.32 3.97 -6.61
N HIS A 24 1.87 5.22 -6.66
CA HIS A 24 1.49 5.99 -5.48
C HIS A 24 -0.01 6.28 -5.50
N VAL A 25 -0.75 5.67 -4.60
CA VAL A 25 -2.21 5.80 -4.45
C VAL A 25 -2.54 6.89 -3.43
N GLY A 26 -3.40 7.84 -3.82
CA GLY A 26 -3.74 8.99 -2.99
C GLY A 26 -2.66 10.07 -3.04
N ALA A 27 -2.31 10.49 -4.26
CA ALA A 27 -1.20 11.42 -4.49
C ALA A 27 -1.44 12.84 -3.93
N GLY A 28 -2.71 13.22 -3.70
CA GLY A 28 -3.05 14.57 -3.29
C GLY A 28 -2.52 15.60 -4.28
N ALA A 29 -1.82 16.62 -3.78
CA ALA A 29 -1.16 17.62 -4.63
C ALA A 29 0.23 17.21 -5.15
N GLY A 30 0.65 15.94 -5.00
CA GLY A 30 1.88 15.40 -5.58
C GLY A 30 3.14 15.51 -4.71
N TYR A 31 3.06 15.99 -3.47
CA TYR A 31 4.23 16.20 -2.62
C TYR A 31 5.05 14.91 -2.39
N TYR A 32 4.41 13.85 -1.94
CA TYR A 32 5.09 12.56 -1.71
C TYR A 32 5.46 11.87 -3.02
N SER A 33 4.70 12.08 -4.11
CA SER A 33 5.07 11.60 -5.45
C SER A 33 6.38 12.22 -5.93
N ALA A 34 6.64 13.51 -5.64
CA ALA A 34 7.91 14.17 -5.97
C ALA A 34 9.07 13.55 -5.18
N ILE A 35 8.88 13.22 -3.89
CA ILE A 35 9.89 12.54 -3.08
C ILE A 35 10.20 11.15 -3.65
N LEU A 36 9.17 10.37 -3.97
CA LEU A 36 9.34 9.06 -4.61
C LEU A 36 10.09 9.19 -5.94
N ALA A 37 9.74 10.18 -6.78
CA ALA A 37 10.42 10.45 -8.04
C ALA A 37 11.92 10.83 -7.84
N ALA A 38 12.23 11.59 -6.78
CA ALA A 38 13.61 11.90 -6.42
C ALA A 38 14.40 10.64 -6.03
N ILE A 39 13.79 9.73 -5.25
CA ILE A 39 14.42 8.49 -4.79
C ILE A 39 14.72 7.57 -5.97
N VAL A 40 13.70 7.27 -6.81
CA VAL A 40 13.89 6.36 -7.95
C VAL A 40 14.74 6.95 -9.07
N GLY A 41 14.87 8.27 -9.10
CA GLY A 41 15.72 8.98 -10.07
C GLY A 41 15.19 8.95 -11.51
N PRO A 42 15.93 9.51 -12.48
CA PRO A 42 15.45 9.71 -13.84
C PRO A 42 15.26 8.42 -14.66
N ALA A 43 15.87 7.31 -14.24
CA ALA A 43 15.66 5.99 -14.85
C ALA A 43 14.46 5.23 -14.27
N GLY A 44 13.92 5.71 -13.14
CA GLY A 44 12.73 5.13 -12.51
C GLY A 44 11.43 5.72 -13.06
N ARG A 45 10.31 5.27 -12.51
CA ARG A 45 8.98 5.76 -12.88
C ARG A 45 8.07 5.85 -11.67
N VAL A 46 7.31 6.93 -11.54
CA VAL A 46 6.24 7.08 -10.53
C VAL A 46 4.92 7.33 -11.24
N ILE A 47 3.93 6.47 -10.96
CA ILE A 47 2.54 6.65 -11.38
C ILE A 47 1.77 7.13 -10.15
N ALA A 48 1.38 8.38 -10.13
CA ALA A 48 0.65 9.01 -9.05
C ALA A 48 -0.86 8.99 -9.34
N LEU A 49 -1.62 8.26 -8.52
CA LEU A 49 -3.07 8.10 -8.68
C LEU A 49 -3.79 9.02 -7.70
N GLU A 50 -4.73 9.81 -8.22
CA GLU A 50 -5.56 10.69 -7.41
C GLU A 50 -7.00 10.68 -7.94
N ILE A 51 -7.97 10.45 -7.06
CA ILE A 51 -9.39 10.32 -7.44
C ILE A 51 -10.04 11.70 -7.62
N ASP A 52 -9.58 12.71 -6.88
CA ASP A 52 -10.06 14.10 -7.03
C ASP A 52 -9.40 14.76 -8.25
N ASN A 53 -10.22 15.12 -9.24
CA ASN A 53 -9.73 15.73 -10.48
C ASN A 53 -9.02 17.09 -10.27
N GLY A 54 -9.41 17.85 -9.23
CA GLY A 54 -8.78 19.12 -8.89
C GLY A 54 -7.38 18.92 -8.31
N LEU A 55 -7.25 17.96 -7.40
CA LEU A 55 -5.96 17.56 -6.82
C LEU A 55 -5.06 16.91 -7.88
N ALA A 56 -5.60 16.03 -8.73
CA ALA A 56 -4.83 15.40 -9.80
C ALA A 56 -4.25 16.44 -10.79
N ARG A 57 -5.03 17.44 -11.18
CA ARG A 57 -4.53 18.57 -12.00
C ARG A 57 -3.41 19.32 -11.28
N ARG A 58 -3.62 19.67 -10.01
CA ARG A 58 -2.62 20.36 -9.20
C ARG A 58 -1.34 19.52 -9.02
N ALA A 59 -1.50 18.21 -8.82
CA ALA A 59 -0.37 17.28 -8.77
C ALA A 59 0.41 17.28 -10.09
N SER A 60 -0.27 17.27 -11.24
CA SER A 60 0.37 17.33 -12.56
C SER A 60 1.20 18.61 -12.75
N GLU A 61 0.65 19.75 -12.31
CA GLU A 61 1.36 21.03 -12.34
C GLU A 61 2.61 21.01 -11.42
N ASN A 62 2.47 20.52 -10.19
CA ASN A 62 3.55 20.43 -9.21
C ASN A 62 4.65 19.43 -9.61
N LEU A 63 4.29 18.39 -10.36
CA LEU A 63 5.22 17.35 -10.81
C LEU A 63 5.85 17.64 -12.19
N ALA A 64 5.56 18.78 -12.81
CA ALA A 64 6.08 19.12 -14.15
C ALA A 64 7.61 19.10 -14.25
N ALA A 65 8.33 19.34 -13.15
CA ALA A 65 9.79 19.25 -13.09
C ALA A 65 10.34 17.81 -12.95
N TRP A 66 9.46 16.81 -12.83
CA TRP A 66 9.79 15.39 -12.61
C TRP A 66 9.33 14.54 -13.80
N PRO A 67 10.07 14.46 -14.92
CA PRO A 67 9.62 13.79 -16.15
C PRO A 67 9.35 12.28 -15.95
N GLN A 68 9.93 11.66 -14.93
CA GLN A 68 9.67 10.27 -14.54
C GLN A 68 8.39 10.09 -13.73
N ALA A 69 7.72 11.17 -13.29
CA ALA A 69 6.44 11.10 -12.58
C ALA A 69 5.28 11.44 -13.52
N SER A 70 4.24 10.63 -13.51
CA SER A 70 3.00 10.87 -14.24
C SER A 70 1.81 10.81 -13.29
N VAL A 71 0.83 11.69 -13.49
CA VAL A 71 -0.42 11.71 -12.70
C VAL A 71 -1.55 11.13 -13.51
N VAL A 72 -2.33 10.27 -12.88
CA VAL A 72 -3.55 9.69 -13.45
C VAL A 72 -4.71 10.02 -12.52
N ALA A 73 -5.72 10.70 -13.04
CA ALA A 73 -6.99 10.93 -12.34
C ALA A 73 -7.80 9.63 -12.37
N ALA A 74 -7.75 8.85 -11.31
CA ALA A 74 -8.40 7.54 -11.23
C ALA A 74 -8.66 7.10 -9.78
N ASP A 75 -9.62 6.17 -9.62
CA ASP A 75 -9.76 5.42 -8.39
C ASP A 75 -8.58 4.46 -8.23
N GLY A 76 -7.68 4.77 -7.31
CA GLY A 76 -6.47 3.97 -7.07
C GLY A 76 -6.75 2.60 -6.45
N PHE A 77 -7.95 2.39 -5.86
CA PHE A 77 -8.34 1.08 -5.34
C PHE A 77 -8.67 0.09 -6.47
N ALA A 78 -9.27 0.58 -7.55
CA ALA A 78 -9.63 -0.21 -8.72
C ALA A 78 -8.57 -0.17 -9.84
N TYR A 79 -7.52 0.63 -9.69
CA TYR A 79 -6.51 0.81 -10.74
C TYR A 79 -5.68 -0.45 -10.96
N SER A 80 -5.65 -0.91 -12.21
CA SER A 80 -4.77 -1.99 -12.66
C SER A 80 -3.62 -1.41 -13.48
N ALA A 81 -2.40 -1.64 -13.05
CA ALA A 81 -1.21 -1.25 -13.81
C ALA A 81 -0.99 -2.21 -14.99
N GLY A 82 -0.69 -1.68 -16.17
CA GLY A 82 -0.37 -2.53 -17.33
C GLY A 82 0.96 -3.27 -17.22
N GLU A 83 1.81 -2.88 -16.29
CA GLU A 83 3.12 -3.48 -16.03
C GLU A 83 3.33 -3.63 -14.52
N PRO A 84 4.09 -4.65 -14.06
CA PRO A 84 4.37 -4.84 -12.64
C PRO A 84 5.10 -3.66 -12.01
N ALA A 85 4.80 -3.38 -10.73
CA ALA A 85 5.42 -2.33 -9.94
C ALA A 85 6.39 -2.93 -8.90
N ASP A 86 7.57 -2.31 -8.77
CA ASP A 86 8.54 -2.67 -7.75
C ASP A 86 8.11 -2.21 -6.35
N ALA A 87 7.33 -1.12 -6.29
CA ALA A 87 6.70 -0.69 -5.05
C ALA A 87 5.32 -0.06 -5.30
N ILE A 88 4.41 -0.30 -4.36
CA ILE A 88 3.10 0.36 -4.29
C ILE A 88 3.01 1.04 -2.94
N VAL A 89 2.72 2.34 -2.95
CA VAL A 89 2.58 3.17 -1.75
C VAL A 89 1.16 3.68 -1.67
N VAL A 90 0.43 3.32 -0.62
CA VAL A 90 -0.94 3.78 -0.41
C VAL A 90 -0.97 4.86 0.67
N ASN A 91 -1.38 6.06 0.29
CA ASN A 91 -1.43 7.25 1.15
C ASN A 91 -2.87 7.62 1.55
N ALA A 92 -3.70 6.62 1.75
CA ALA A 92 -5.06 6.78 2.26
C ALA A 92 -5.51 5.51 2.98
N GLY A 93 -6.23 5.64 4.10
CA GLY A 93 -6.63 4.52 4.95
C GLY A 93 -7.70 3.65 4.31
N VAL A 94 -7.43 2.37 4.15
CA VAL A 94 -8.37 1.39 3.59
C VAL A 94 -8.83 0.39 4.66
N THR A 95 -9.95 -0.27 4.42
CA THR A 95 -10.42 -1.39 5.25
C THR A 95 -10.00 -2.74 4.69
N LEU A 96 -9.64 -2.79 3.41
CA LEU A 96 -9.21 -3.99 2.69
C LEU A 96 -8.03 -3.65 1.76
N ILE A 97 -7.23 -4.67 1.46
CA ILE A 97 -6.18 -4.58 0.43
C ILE A 97 -6.83 -4.85 -0.92
N ALA A 98 -6.62 -3.97 -1.90
CA ALA A 98 -7.15 -4.18 -3.24
C ALA A 98 -6.45 -5.38 -3.92
N PRO A 99 -7.19 -6.36 -4.47
CA PRO A 99 -6.58 -7.47 -5.22
C PRO A 99 -5.69 -6.97 -6.37
N ALA A 100 -6.10 -5.89 -7.05
CA ALA A 100 -5.34 -5.26 -8.12
C ALA A 100 -3.94 -4.81 -7.70
N TRP A 101 -3.73 -4.39 -6.45
CA TRP A 101 -2.40 -4.04 -5.96
C TRP A 101 -1.51 -5.26 -5.83
N LEU A 102 -2.04 -6.37 -5.28
CA LEU A 102 -1.30 -7.63 -5.16
C LEU A 102 -0.93 -8.21 -6.53
N ASP A 103 -1.86 -8.13 -7.49
CA ASP A 103 -1.64 -8.58 -8.87
C ASP A 103 -0.62 -7.71 -9.62
N SER A 104 -0.54 -6.43 -9.28
CA SER A 104 0.39 -5.48 -9.87
C SER A 104 1.80 -5.52 -9.27
N MET A 105 2.04 -6.26 -8.17
CA MET A 105 3.37 -6.38 -7.57
C MET A 105 4.31 -7.18 -8.47
N ALA A 106 5.48 -6.64 -8.77
CA ALA A 106 6.58 -7.38 -9.38
C ALA A 106 7.09 -8.48 -8.42
N GLU A 107 7.84 -9.45 -8.95
CA GLU A 107 8.64 -10.32 -8.09
C GLU A 107 9.67 -9.46 -7.33
N ASN A 108 9.80 -9.68 -6.03
CA ASN A 108 10.49 -8.81 -5.09
C ASN A 108 9.85 -7.42 -4.89
N GLY A 109 8.64 -7.20 -5.37
CA GLY A 109 7.87 -5.98 -5.14
C GLY A 109 7.44 -5.82 -3.69
N ARG A 110 7.09 -4.58 -3.31
CA ARG A 110 6.66 -4.20 -1.95
C ARG A 110 5.40 -3.36 -2.01
N LEU A 111 4.47 -3.62 -1.11
CA LEU A 111 3.26 -2.84 -0.91
C LEU A 111 3.26 -2.25 0.50
N LEU A 112 3.23 -0.93 0.61
CA LEU A 112 3.03 -0.22 1.86
C LEU A 112 1.57 0.25 1.91
N VAL A 113 0.79 -0.30 2.85
CA VAL A 113 -0.66 -0.09 2.91
C VAL A 113 -1.13 0.16 4.33
N PRO A 114 -1.92 1.24 4.60
CA PRO A 114 -2.53 1.49 5.89
C PRO A 114 -3.92 0.85 5.98
N LEU A 115 -4.08 -0.13 6.87
CA LEU A 115 -5.40 -0.61 7.27
C LEU A 115 -5.88 0.24 8.46
N THR A 116 -7.05 0.88 8.32
CA THR A 116 -7.59 1.78 9.35
C THR A 116 -9.09 1.56 9.57
N ASN A 117 -9.51 1.70 10.83
CA ASN A 117 -10.92 1.62 11.24
C ASN A 117 -11.70 2.92 10.95
N ALA A 118 -12.98 2.97 11.38
CA ALA A 118 -13.88 4.13 11.25
C ALA A 118 -13.32 5.42 11.87
N ASN A 119 -12.49 5.31 12.90
CA ASN A 119 -11.86 6.44 13.57
C ASN A 119 -10.52 6.84 12.93
N TRP A 120 -10.23 6.33 11.72
CA TRP A 120 -9.00 6.56 10.94
C TRP A 120 -7.74 6.00 11.60
N GLN A 121 -7.88 5.21 12.65
CA GLN A 121 -6.79 4.61 13.41
C GLN A 121 -6.46 3.21 12.91
N GLY A 122 -5.20 2.90 12.86
CA GLY A 122 -4.73 1.59 12.41
C GLY A 122 -3.22 1.53 12.24
N ALA A 123 -2.76 0.76 11.29
CA ALA A 123 -1.34 0.59 11.06
C ALA A 123 -0.99 0.49 9.56
N PHE A 124 0.21 0.94 9.23
CA PHE A 124 0.87 0.59 7.99
C PHE A 124 1.44 -0.82 8.09
N LEU A 125 1.10 -1.62 7.10
CA LEU A 125 1.73 -2.92 6.84
C LEU A 125 2.65 -2.78 5.63
N LEU A 126 3.83 -3.41 5.71
CA LEU A 126 4.71 -3.62 4.58
C LEU A 126 4.63 -5.08 4.16
N ILE A 127 4.10 -5.31 2.96
CA ILE A 127 3.92 -6.63 2.35
C ILE A 127 4.97 -6.74 1.24
N ALA A 128 5.78 -7.78 1.27
CA ALA A 128 6.72 -8.09 0.20
C ALA A 128 6.25 -9.31 -0.59
N ARG A 129 6.60 -9.39 -1.88
CA ARG A 129 6.43 -10.60 -2.69
C ARG A 129 7.79 -11.27 -2.84
N ARG A 130 7.90 -12.55 -2.47
CA ARG A 130 9.15 -13.32 -2.49
C ARG A 130 8.87 -14.76 -2.91
N GLY A 131 9.28 -15.19 -4.10
CA GLY A 131 9.11 -16.56 -4.56
C GLY A 131 7.65 -17.05 -4.53
N GLY A 132 6.68 -16.16 -4.74
CA GLY A 132 5.26 -16.46 -4.62
C GLY A 132 4.68 -16.34 -3.20
N ALA A 133 5.50 -16.22 -2.16
CA ALA A 133 5.09 -15.93 -0.79
C ALA A 133 4.94 -14.42 -0.55
N TYR A 134 4.13 -14.05 0.45
CA TYR A 134 3.90 -12.65 0.82
C TYR A 134 4.15 -12.44 2.33
N PRO A 135 5.42 -12.36 2.77
CA PRO A 135 5.73 -11.96 4.14
C PRO A 135 5.21 -10.55 4.43
N VAL A 136 4.69 -10.36 5.64
CA VAL A 136 4.13 -9.10 6.11
C VAL A 136 4.88 -8.64 7.35
N ARG A 137 5.12 -7.33 7.42
CA ARG A 137 5.72 -6.69 8.57
C ARG A 137 4.90 -5.47 8.99
N PHE A 138 4.67 -5.32 10.28
CA PHE A 138 4.20 -4.07 10.85
C PHE A 138 5.23 -2.97 10.60
N ALA A 139 4.81 -1.85 10.01
CA ALA A 139 5.69 -0.73 9.70
C ALA A 139 5.54 0.43 10.69
N SER A 140 4.32 0.83 11.01
CA SER A 140 4.04 1.90 11.99
C SER A 140 2.56 1.98 12.32
N TRP A 141 2.23 2.46 13.51
CA TRP A 141 0.88 2.95 13.81
C TRP A 141 0.57 4.21 13.01
N THR A 142 -0.70 4.42 12.67
CA THR A 142 -1.12 5.58 11.90
C THR A 142 -2.53 6.05 12.22
N GLY A 143 -2.76 7.36 12.00
CA GLY A 143 -4.07 7.94 11.78
C GLY A 143 -4.02 8.68 10.44
N ILE A 144 -4.74 8.19 9.45
CA ILE A 144 -4.70 8.72 8.09
C ILE A 144 -6.11 8.86 7.50
N ILE A 145 -6.30 9.86 6.66
CA ILE A 145 -7.58 10.11 5.98
C ILE A 145 -8.05 8.87 5.21
N PRO A 146 -9.37 8.60 5.18
CA PRO A 146 -9.94 7.46 4.49
C PRO A 146 -9.72 7.50 2.98
N CYS A 147 -9.48 6.31 2.40
CA CYS A 147 -9.46 6.11 0.96
C CYS A 147 -10.89 6.09 0.41
N ILE A 148 -11.17 6.95 -0.57
CA ILE A 148 -12.42 6.87 -1.32
C ILE A 148 -12.34 5.63 -2.22
N GLY A 149 -13.41 4.78 -2.21
CA GLY A 149 -13.46 3.51 -2.96
C GLY A 149 -12.86 2.30 -2.22
N GLY A 150 -11.95 2.50 -1.28
CA GLY A 150 -11.28 1.42 -0.53
C GLY A 150 -11.91 1.09 0.82
N ARG A 151 -13.19 1.42 1.03
CA ARG A 151 -13.90 1.21 2.31
C ARG A 151 -15.35 0.82 2.08
N ASP A 152 -15.84 -0.13 2.86
CA ASP A 152 -17.25 -0.48 2.99
C ASP A 152 -17.57 -0.89 4.43
N ALA A 153 -18.84 -0.82 4.81
CA ALA A 153 -19.29 -1.05 6.19
C ALA A 153 -19.04 -2.49 6.68
N GLU A 154 -19.16 -3.48 5.81
CA GLU A 154 -18.93 -4.88 6.17
C GLU A 154 -17.43 -5.15 6.38
N ALA A 155 -16.57 -4.66 5.48
CA ALA A 155 -15.12 -4.74 5.62
C ALA A 155 -14.63 -4.01 6.87
N GLU A 156 -15.25 -2.88 7.20
CA GLU A 156 -14.94 -2.10 8.39
C GLU A 156 -15.27 -2.87 9.68
N ALA A 157 -16.44 -3.53 9.74
CA ALA A 157 -16.81 -4.39 10.87
C ALA A 157 -15.81 -5.56 11.02
N ARG A 158 -15.48 -6.26 9.93
CA ARG A 158 -14.47 -7.34 9.96
C ARG A 158 -13.11 -6.87 10.43
N LEU A 159 -12.65 -5.70 10.00
CA LEU A 159 -11.39 -5.13 10.45
C LEU A 159 -11.43 -4.78 11.95
N ALA A 160 -12.53 -4.20 12.42
CA ALA A 160 -12.71 -3.89 13.85
C ALA A 160 -12.69 -5.15 14.71
N ASP A 161 -13.35 -6.22 14.29
CA ASP A 161 -13.33 -7.52 14.96
C ASP A 161 -11.92 -8.15 14.96
N ALA A 162 -11.19 -8.04 13.87
CA ALA A 162 -9.81 -8.51 13.78
C ALA A 162 -8.90 -7.75 14.75
N MET A 163 -8.99 -6.42 14.80
CA MET A 163 -8.22 -5.57 15.72
C MET A 163 -8.56 -5.85 17.20
N ALA A 164 -9.78 -6.28 17.51
CA ALA A 164 -10.17 -6.66 18.87
C ALA A 164 -9.58 -8.01 19.31
N ARG A 165 -9.26 -8.91 18.36
CA ARG A 165 -8.65 -10.23 18.67
C ARG A 165 -7.14 -10.17 18.83
N ALA A 166 -6.44 -9.42 17.98
CA ALA A 166 -4.98 -9.26 18.02
C ALA A 166 -4.59 -7.96 17.30
N ASP A 167 -3.52 -7.34 17.74
CA ASP A 167 -3.02 -6.13 17.09
C ASP A 167 -2.26 -6.43 15.77
N PHE A 168 -1.93 -5.38 15.02
CA PHE A 168 -1.27 -5.49 13.73
C PHE A 168 0.13 -6.09 13.79
N THR A 169 0.80 -6.08 14.96
CA THR A 169 2.15 -6.64 15.11
C THR A 169 2.16 -8.17 15.10
N ALA A 170 0.98 -8.79 15.29
CA ALA A 170 0.83 -10.23 15.18
C ALA A 170 0.84 -10.74 13.73
N ILE A 171 0.60 -9.87 12.74
CA ILE A 171 0.50 -10.27 11.34
C ILE A 171 1.88 -10.55 10.77
N GLN A 172 2.06 -11.75 10.18
CA GLN A 172 3.35 -12.21 9.65
C GLN A 172 3.34 -12.53 8.15
N SER A 173 2.16 -12.87 7.59
CA SER A 173 2.05 -13.16 6.16
C SER A 173 0.69 -12.76 5.59
N LEU A 174 0.67 -12.57 4.27
CA LEU A 174 -0.54 -12.54 3.47
C LEU A 174 -0.55 -13.81 2.61
N ARG A 175 -1.69 -14.46 2.55
CA ARG A 175 -1.88 -15.69 1.80
C ARG A 175 -2.93 -15.50 0.71
N ARG A 176 -2.80 -16.28 -0.35
CA ARG A 176 -3.69 -16.22 -1.53
C ARG A 176 -4.15 -17.62 -1.92
N PRO A 177 -5.24 -17.76 -2.68
CA PRO A 177 -5.64 -19.05 -3.24
C PRO A 177 -4.47 -19.73 -3.97
N PRO A 178 -4.35 -21.08 -3.87
CA PRO A 178 -5.36 -22.02 -3.37
C PRO A 178 -5.46 -22.16 -1.84
N GLU A 179 -4.62 -21.47 -1.05
CA GLU A 179 -4.66 -21.54 0.41
C GLU A 179 -5.98 -20.94 0.95
N ALA A 180 -6.73 -21.72 1.71
CA ALA A 180 -7.93 -21.27 2.40
C ALA A 180 -7.57 -20.70 3.79
N PRO A 181 -8.35 -19.73 4.33
CA PRO A 181 -8.18 -19.25 5.69
C PRO A 181 -8.27 -20.40 6.73
N ASP A 182 -7.33 -20.39 7.67
CA ASP A 182 -7.22 -21.32 8.79
C ASP A 182 -7.31 -20.60 10.14
N ASP A 183 -7.00 -21.30 11.24
CA ASP A 183 -7.03 -20.74 12.61
C ASP A 183 -6.06 -19.58 12.84
N THR A 184 -5.11 -19.35 11.94
CA THR A 184 -4.17 -18.20 11.97
C THR A 184 -4.69 -16.97 11.23
N CYS A 185 -5.90 -17.06 10.64
CA CYS A 185 -6.49 -15.96 9.88
C CYS A 185 -6.77 -14.74 10.76
N TRP A 186 -6.08 -13.64 10.51
CA TRP A 186 -6.31 -12.37 11.19
C TRP A 186 -7.42 -11.56 10.52
N LEU A 187 -7.38 -11.42 9.18
CA LEU A 187 -8.41 -10.74 8.37
C LEU A 187 -8.43 -11.36 6.96
N ALA A 188 -9.62 -11.64 6.45
CA ALA A 188 -9.80 -12.11 5.07
C ALA A 188 -10.45 -11.03 4.18
N GLY A 189 -9.99 -10.95 2.95
CA GLY A 189 -10.56 -10.17 1.86
C GLY A 189 -10.78 -11.02 0.61
N GLU A 190 -11.15 -10.39 -0.48
CA GLU A 190 -11.34 -11.08 -1.75
C GLU A 190 -10.01 -11.54 -2.35
N GLY A 191 -9.82 -12.87 -2.44
CA GLY A 191 -8.62 -13.46 -3.03
C GLY A 191 -7.34 -13.33 -2.18
N TRP A 192 -7.45 -13.00 -0.89
CA TRP A 192 -6.34 -12.96 0.06
C TRP A 192 -6.81 -13.04 1.51
N TRP A 193 -5.90 -13.37 2.42
CA TRP A 193 -6.09 -13.24 3.85
C TRP A 193 -4.76 -13.00 4.58
N LEU A 194 -4.81 -12.20 5.66
CA LEU A 194 -3.68 -11.94 6.54
C LEU A 194 -3.60 -13.03 7.62
N SER A 195 -2.41 -13.52 7.88
CA SER A 195 -2.13 -14.60 8.83
C SER A 195 -1.18 -14.15 9.93
N THR A 196 -1.39 -14.68 11.12
CA THR A 196 -0.44 -14.56 12.24
C THR A 196 0.70 -15.59 12.17
N ALA A 197 0.67 -16.50 11.20
CA ALA A 197 1.78 -17.43 10.93
C ALA A 197 2.67 -16.89 9.80
N THR A 198 3.94 -17.31 9.82
CA THR A 198 4.91 -16.98 8.78
C THR A 198 4.54 -17.59 7.43
N ALA A 199 4.93 -16.93 6.33
CA ALA A 199 4.81 -17.52 5.00
C ALA A 199 5.79 -18.70 4.85
N GLU A 200 5.33 -19.84 4.30
CA GLU A 200 6.23 -20.95 3.96
C GLU A 200 7.19 -20.52 2.84
N GLY A 201 8.48 -20.79 3.01
CA GLY A 201 9.52 -20.46 2.03
C GLY A 201 10.06 -19.03 2.08
N ALA A 202 9.60 -18.19 2.99
CA ALA A 202 10.23 -16.90 3.27
C ALA A 202 11.46 -17.13 4.15
N GLU A 203 12.67 -17.23 3.55
CA GLU A 203 13.90 -17.02 4.32
C GLU A 203 13.94 -15.57 4.83
N PRO A 204 14.46 -15.35 6.06
CA PRO A 204 14.48 -14.03 6.71
C PRO A 204 15.33 -13.00 5.96
#